data_31f21c31cc9c8a135ed4491eb6f007de
#
_entry.id   31f21c31cc9c8a135ed4491eb6f007de
#
_cell.length_a   1.000
_cell.length_b   1.000
_cell.length_c   1.000
_cell.angle_alpha   90.00
_cell.angle_beta   90.00
_cell.angle_gamma   90.00
#
_symmetry.space_group_name_H-M   'P 1'
#
loop_
_entity.id
_entity.type
_entity.pdbx_description
1 polymer ?
#
loop_
_entity_poly.entity_id
_entity_poly.type
_entity_poly.pdbx_seq_one_letter_code
_entity_poly.pdbx_strand_id
1 'polypeptide(L)'
;DKEVAIKYGTEYVENDNTWIAKDNDFWNQLDISQIKRYNFLGGESFYNKRHNEFIKKLNESEYANEIEIAYVTNGSFRFENMENFKKVRLRLSVDCVETAGEYFRYGLKWDDWCENIKKFPSNFDTSFQWTCSNVSMFYLVDTYKLLRKQFPDIRFLFENHVTEPYYMSAQNLPSSIKEKISDEIDFEIDPFYVNYMFKKDGWSEKGETFINYLNDLDKARKTNWRKSLCGLEKALSGLTLS
;
A
#
# COMPACT_ATOMS: atom_id res chain seq x y z
N ASP A 1 -5.74 0.50 13.67
CA ASP A 1 -6.20 0.36 15.06
C ASP A 1 -6.50 1.74 15.66
N LYS A 2 -7.78 1.97 16.02
CA LYS A 2 -8.29 3.29 16.43
C LYS A 2 -7.55 3.87 17.64
N GLU A 3 -7.37 3.08 18.69
CA GLU A 3 -6.74 3.52 19.95
C GLU A 3 -5.26 3.88 19.73
N VAL A 4 -4.56 3.08 18.95
CA VAL A 4 -3.16 3.35 18.61
C VAL A 4 -3.07 4.61 17.74
N ALA A 5 -3.93 4.77 16.73
CA ALA A 5 -3.96 5.96 15.87
C ALA A 5 -4.16 7.24 16.68
N ILE A 6 -5.15 7.26 17.60
CA ILE A 6 -5.42 8.40 18.48
C ILE A 6 -4.22 8.71 19.37
N LYS A 7 -3.60 7.70 20.00
CA LYS A 7 -2.44 7.87 20.88
C LYS A 7 -1.26 8.54 20.18
N TYR A 8 -1.07 8.26 18.88
CA TYR A 8 0.05 8.80 18.09
C TYR A 8 -0.33 10.00 17.22
N GLY A 9 -1.45 10.67 17.54
CA GLY A 9 -1.83 11.95 16.95
C GLY A 9 -2.38 11.87 15.52
N THR A 10 -2.75 10.66 15.07
CA THR A 10 -3.49 10.52 13.82
C THR A 10 -4.95 10.91 14.09
N GLU A 11 -5.45 11.96 13.43
CA GLU A 11 -6.86 12.27 13.48
C GLU A 11 -7.68 11.07 12.99
N TYR A 12 -8.38 10.43 13.91
CA TYR A 12 -9.36 9.43 13.57
C TYR A 12 -10.70 10.13 13.38
N VAL A 13 -10.98 10.48 12.14
CA VAL A 13 -12.33 10.94 11.78
C VAL A 13 -13.19 9.69 11.60
N GLU A 14 -14.19 9.54 12.45
CA GLU A 14 -15.30 8.61 12.19
C GLU A 14 -16.03 9.12 10.95
N ASN A 15 -15.54 8.71 9.78
CA ASN A 15 -16.25 8.98 8.55
C ASN A 15 -17.54 8.16 8.56
N ASP A 16 -18.66 8.86 8.70
CA ASP A 16 -19.95 8.33 8.33
C ASP A 16 -19.99 8.18 6.79
N ASN A 17 -19.39 7.11 6.28
CA ASN A 17 -19.45 6.75 4.86
C ASN A 17 -20.86 6.38 4.40
N THR A 18 -21.87 6.77 5.16
CA THR A 18 -23.28 6.48 4.89
C THR A 18 -23.76 7.09 3.59
N TRP A 19 -23.09 8.15 3.07
CA TRP A 19 -23.46 8.70 1.77
C TRP A 19 -23.27 7.69 0.63
N ILE A 20 -22.25 6.81 0.72
CA ILE A 20 -22.00 5.73 -0.26
C ILE A 20 -22.96 4.54 0.00
N ALA A 21 -23.30 4.30 1.28
CA ALA A 21 -24.12 3.18 1.70
C ALA A 21 -25.62 3.48 1.62
N LYS A 22 -26.04 4.75 1.74
CA LYS A 22 -27.43 5.17 1.60
C LYS A 22 -27.84 5.10 0.14
N ASP A 23 -29.10 4.81 -0.11
CA ASP A 23 -29.76 5.03 -1.41
C ASP A 23 -29.80 6.53 -1.68
N ASN A 24 -28.66 7.08 -2.05
CA ASN A 24 -28.63 8.40 -2.61
C ASN A 24 -28.71 8.25 -4.14
N ASP A 25 -29.29 9.22 -4.76
CA ASP A 25 -29.49 9.23 -6.20
C ASP A 25 -28.18 9.37 -7.00
N PHE A 26 -27.02 9.50 -6.33
CA PHE A 26 -25.73 9.74 -7.00
C PHE A 26 -25.45 8.71 -8.09
N TRP A 27 -25.55 7.42 -7.75
CA TRP A 27 -25.28 6.35 -8.73
C TRP A 27 -26.34 6.27 -9.85
N ASN A 28 -27.58 6.73 -9.56
CA ASN A 28 -28.66 6.73 -10.52
C ASN A 28 -28.66 7.96 -11.43
N GLN A 29 -28.06 9.07 -10.97
CA GLN A 29 -27.95 10.32 -11.71
C GLN A 29 -26.73 10.38 -12.63
N LEU A 30 -25.80 9.44 -12.52
CA LEU A 30 -24.63 9.39 -13.38
C LEU A 30 -25.05 9.05 -14.83
N ASP A 31 -24.79 9.96 -15.74
CA ASP A 31 -24.90 9.68 -17.17
C ASP A 31 -23.69 8.87 -17.64
N ILE A 32 -23.90 7.56 -17.72
CA ILE A 32 -22.86 6.60 -18.10
C ILE A 32 -22.29 6.89 -19.49
N SER A 33 -23.09 7.45 -20.41
CA SER A 33 -22.65 7.76 -21.78
C SER A 33 -21.52 8.79 -21.84
N GLN A 34 -21.42 9.63 -20.81
CA GLN A 34 -20.41 10.70 -20.71
C GLN A 34 -19.14 10.26 -20.00
N ILE A 35 -19.13 9.05 -19.43
CA ILE A 35 -18.00 8.57 -18.64
C ILE A 35 -16.94 7.95 -19.57
N LYS A 36 -15.72 8.49 -19.52
CA LYS A 36 -14.57 7.93 -20.25
C LYS A 36 -13.56 7.25 -19.31
N ARG A 37 -13.55 7.65 -18.04
CA ARG A 37 -12.67 7.05 -17.03
C ARG A 37 -13.29 7.13 -15.64
N TYR A 38 -13.15 6.04 -14.90
CA TYR A 38 -13.42 5.96 -13.47
C TYR A 38 -12.15 5.63 -12.70
N ASN A 39 -11.83 6.44 -11.68
CA ASN A 39 -10.74 6.17 -10.74
C ASN A 39 -11.33 5.91 -9.36
N PHE A 40 -11.11 4.72 -8.82
CA PHE A 40 -11.51 4.33 -7.48
C PHE A 40 -10.31 4.46 -6.54
N LEU A 41 -10.37 5.45 -5.66
CA LEU A 41 -9.32 5.80 -4.72
C LEU A 41 -9.86 5.72 -3.28
N GLY A 42 -8.98 5.37 -2.35
CA GLY A 42 -9.30 5.33 -0.91
C GLY A 42 -9.99 4.05 -0.49
N GLY A 43 -9.67 3.59 0.72
CA GLY A 43 -10.16 2.33 1.27
C GLY A 43 -9.94 1.13 0.34
N GLU A 44 -10.72 0.07 0.54
CA GLU A 44 -10.80 -1.03 -0.42
C GLU A 44 -12.19 -1.03 -1.06
N SER A 45 -12.28 -0.57 -2.31
CA SER A 45 -13.54 -0.38 -3.02
C SER A 45 -14.38 -1.66 -3.13
N PHE A 46 -13.69 -2.81 -3.23
CA PHE A 46 -14.36 -4.11 -3.42
C PHE A 46 -15.10 -4.63 -2.18
N TYR A 47 -14.87 -4.07 -0.99
CA TYR A 47 -15.72 -4.35 0.19
C TYR A 47 -17.08 -3.65 0.13
N ASN A 48 -17.23 -2.68 -0.75
CA ASN A 48 -18.47 -1.93 -0.88
C ASN A 48 -19.41 -2.59 -1.88
N LYS A 49 -20.55 -3.10 -1.39
CA LYS A 49 -21.56 -3.76 -2.22
C LYS A 49 -22.10 -2.86 -3.35
N ARG A 50 -22.32 -1.57 -3.07
CA ARG A 50 -22.80 -0.60 -4.07
C ARG A 50 -21.78 -0.36 -5.18
N HIS A 51 -20.50 -0.32 -4.83
CA HIS A 51 -19.44 -0.27 -5.83
C HIS A 51 -19.51 -1.49 -6.77
N ASN A 52 -19.66 -2.69 -6.21
CA ASN A 52 -19.68 -3.92 -7.02
C ASN A 52 -20.91 -3.98 -7.94
N GLU A 53 -22.09 -3.56 -7.44
CA GLU A 53 -23.32 -3.42 -8.23
C GLU A 53 -23.13 -2.40 -9.37
N PHE A 54 -22.48 -1.27 -9.09
CA PHE A 54 -22.20 -0.22 -10.08
C PHE A 54 -21.23 -0.69 -11.15
N ILE A 55 -20.14 -1.34 -10.79
CA ILE A 55 -19.15 -1.90 -11.75
C ILE A 55 -19.83 -2.93 -12.65
N LYS A 56 -20.67 -3.81 -12.10
CA LYS A 56 -21.43 -4.75 -12.91
C LYS A 56 -22.32 -4.03 -13.91
N LYS A 57 -23.10 -3.03 -13.47
CA LYS A 57 -23.94 -2.21 -14.35
C LYS A 57 -23.14 -1.52 -15.46
N LEU A 58 -21.95 -0.97 -15.12
CA LEU A 58 -21.08 -0.34 -16.11
C LEU A 58 -20.56 -1.35 -17.12
N ASN A 59 -20.11 -2.53 -16.66
CA ASN A 59 -19.56 -3.58 -17.53
C ASN A 59 -20.60 -4.15 -18.49
N GLU A 60 -21.87 -4.20 -18.08
CA GLU A 60 -23.01 -4.64 -18.89
C GLU A 60 -23.56 -3.56 -19.83
N SER A 61 -23.10 -2.31 -19.71
CA SER A 61 -23.56 -1.20 -20.54
C SER A 61 -22.99 -1.23 -21.96
N GLU A 62 -23.69 -0.65 -22.93
CA GLU A 62 -23.19 -0.49 -24.30
C GLU A 62 -21.94 0.39 -24.41
N TYR A 63 -21.64 1.20 -23.36
CA TYR A 63 -20.49 2.10 -23.29
C TYR A 63 -19.24 1.48 -22.65
N ALA A 64 -19.32 0.25 -22.12
CA ALA A 64 -18.22 -0.38 -21.37
C ALA A 64 -16.89 -0.37 -22.16
N ASN A 65 -16.95 -0.67 -23.46
CA ASN A 65 -15.77 -0.71 -24.34
C ASN A 65 -15.12 0.67 -24.63
N GLU A 66 -15.71 1.75 -24.14
CA GLU A 66 -15.14 3.10 -24.20
C GLU A 66 -14.59 3.57 -22.85
N ILE A 67 -14.92 2.86 -21.76
CA ILE A 67 -14.61 3.27 -20.38
C ILE A 67 -13.30 2.65 -19.91
N GLU A 68 -12.42 3.48 -19.36
CA GLU A 68 -11.24 3.03 -18.60
C GLU A 68 -11.56 3.01 -17.10
N ILE A 69 -11.23 1.91 -16.44
CA ILE A 69 -11.35 1.75 -14.98
C ILE A 69 -9.96 1.72 -14.35
N ALA A 70 -9.76 2.45 -13.26
CA ALA A 70 -8.52 2.44 -12.52
C ALA A 70 -8.76 2.28 -11.01
N TYR A 71 -7.98 1.41 -10.38
CA TYR A 71 -8.02 1.15 -8.95
C TYR A 71 -6.65 1.34 -8.30
N VAL A 72 -6.68 1.89 -7.08
CA VAL A 72 -5.63 1.67 -6.09
C VAL A 72 -6.22 0.70 -5.07
N THR A 73 -5.62 -0.49 -4.93
CA THR A 73 -6.19 -1.60 -4.17
C THR A 73 -5.10 -2.36 -3.40
N ASN A 74 -5.50 -3.02 -2.32
CA ASN A 74 -4.62 -3.95 -1.61
C ASN A 74 -4.44 -5.29 -2.33
N GLY A 75 -5.17 -5.55 -3.43
CA GLY A 75 -5.05 -6.77 -4.22
C GLY A 75 -5.65 -8.02 -3.59
N SER A 76 -6.41 -7.91 -2.51
CA SER A 76 -6.98 -9.06 -1.79
C SER A 76 -8.25 -9.62 -2.41
N PHE A 77 -8.77 -9.00 -3.47
CA PHE A 77 -10.01 -9.37 -4.12
C PHE A 77 -9.82 -10.00 -5.49
N ARG A 78 -10.82 -10.81 -5.89
CA ARG A 78 -10.96 -11.23 -7.28
C ARG A 78 -11.65 -10.13 -8.06
N PHE A 79 -11.13 -9.87 -9.24
CA PHE A 79 -11.69 -8.90 -10.17
C PHE A 79 -12.66 -9.61 -11.11
N GLU A 80 -13.95 -9.44 -10.87
CA GLU A 80 -15.04 -9.98 -11.66
C GLU A 80 -15.78 -8.84 -12.38
N ASN A 81 -16.48 -9.16 -13.48
CA ASN A 81 -17.27 -8.21 -14.27
C ASN A 81 -16.46 -6.99 -14.77
N MET A 82 -15.29 -7.25 -15.36
CA MET A 82 -14.44 -6.18 -15.91
C MET A 82 -13.96 -6.47 -17.34
N GLU A 83 -14.50 -7.51 -17.95
CA GLU A 83 -14.07 -8.03 -19.25
C GLU A 83 -14.42 -7.14 -20.43
N ASN A 84 -15.46 -6.31 -20.31
CA ASN A 84 -15.95 -5.46 -21.39
C ASN A 84 -15.33 -4.05 -21.39
N PHE A 85 -14.60 -3.67 -20.33
CA PHE A 85 -14.01 -2.35 -20.28
C PHE A 85 -12.88 -2.16 -21.30
N LYS A 86 -12.80 -0.96 -21.85
CA LYS A 86 -11.70 -0.55 -22.75
C LYS A 86 -10.33 -0.82 -22.17
N LYS A 87 -10.16 -0.52 -20.88
CA LYS A 87 -8.93 -0.72 -20.15
C LYS A 87 -9.19 -0.83 -18.64
N VAL A 88 -8.55 -1.79 -18.00
CA VAL A 88 -8.51 -1.90 -16.54
C VAL A 88 -7.09 -1.66 -16.06
N ARG A 89 -6.90 -0.72 -15.14
CA ARG A 89 -5.62 -0.41 -14.51
C ARG A 89 -5.68 -0.75 -13.03
N LEU A 90 -4.74 -1.55 -12.56
CA LEU A 90 -4.62 -1.93 -11.17
C LEU A 90 -3.30 -1.42 -10.60
N ARG A 91 -3.37 -0.59 -9.56
CA ARG A 91 -2.24 -0.20 -8.74
C ARG A 91 -2.31 -0.95 -7.43
N LEU A 92 -1.50 -2.00 -7.33
CA LEU A 92 -1.44 -2.87 -6.17
C LEU A 92 -0.55 -2.22 -5.12
N SER A 93 -1.15 -1.77 -4.04
CA SER A 93 -0.39 -1.17 -2.96
C SER A 93 0.50 -2.21 -2.28
N VAL A 94 1.79 -1.98 -2.23
CA VAL A 94 2.78 -2.82 -1.58
C VAL A 94 3.73 -1.98 -0.73
N ASP A 95 4.04 -2.44 0.46
CA ASP A 95 5.03 -1.80 1.34
C ASP A 95 6.24 -2.72 1.51
N CYS A 96 6.01 -3.97 1.87
CA CYS A 96 6.99 -5.02 2.05
C CYS A 96 6.42 -6.35 1.54
N VAL A 97 7.26 -7.38 1.51
CA VAL A 97 6.90 -8.74 1.10
C VAL A 97 6.88 -9.71 2.28
N GLU A 98 6.29 -10.88 2.09
CA GLU A 98 6.25 -11.98 3.05
C GLU A 98 5.78 -11.54 4.45
N THR A 99 6.44 -12.02 5.50
CA THR A 99 6.09 -11.73 6.91
C THR A 99 6.10 -10.25 7.25
N ALA A 100 7.00 -9.46 6.64
CA ALA A 100 7.04 -8.02 6.82
C ALA A 100 5.81 -7.35 6.18
N GLY A 101 5.42 -7.80 4.99
CA GLY A 101 4.20 -7.36 4.32
C GLY A 101 2.93 -7.70 5.11
N GLU A 102 2.83 -8.92 5.64
CA GLU A 102 1.70 -9.35 6.47
C GLU A 102 1.59 -8.55 7.77
N TYR A 103 2.72 -8.18 8.37
CA TYR A 103 2.73 -7.33 9.57
C TYR A 103 2.20 -5.93 9.28
N PHE A 104 2.68 -5.31 8.20
CA PHE A 104 2.28 -3.95 7.81
C PHE A 104 0.82 -3.91 7.39
N ARG A 105 0.42 -4.84 6.54
CA ARG A 105 -0.96 -4.97 6.03
C ARG A 105 -1.70 -6.03 6.83
N TYR A 106 -2.02 -5.70 8.07
CA TYR A 106 -2.67 -6.61 9.00
C TYR A 106 -3.90 -7.27 8.39
N GLY A 107 -3.90 -8.60 8.37
CA GLY A 107 -4.91 -9.43 7.71
C GLY A 107 -4.54 -9.92 6.31
N LEU A 108 -3.48 -9.37 5.69
CA LEU A 108 -2.92 -9.93 4.47
C LEU A 108 -2.34 -11.32 4.76
N LYS A 109 -2.52 -12.24 3.81
CA LYS A 109 -1.80 -13.52 3.70
C LYS A 109 -0.99 -13.49 2.43
N TRP A 110 0.33 -13.53 2.55
CA TRP A 110 1.25 -13.32 1.44
C TRP A 110 1.03 -14.32 0.30
N ASP A 111 0.92 -15.60 0.63
CA ASP A 111 0.74 -16.65 -0.38
C ASP A 111 -0.60 -16.51 -1.10
N ASP A 112 -1.69 -16.23 -0.36
CA ASP A 112 -3.01 -15.99 -0.94
C ASP A 112 -3.01 -14.76 -1.86
N TRP A 113 -2.29 -13.71 -1.47
CA TRP A 113 -2.12 -12.51 -2.27
C TRP A 113 -1.37 -12.77 -3.56
N CYS A 114 -0.26 -13.52 -3.51
CA CYS A 114 0.49 -13.92 -4.69
C CYS A 114 -0.36 -14.77 -5.65
N GLU A 115 -1.09 -15.75 -5.11
CA GLU A 115 -1.98 -16.58 -5.89
C GLU A 115 -3.15 -15.80 -6.52
N ASN A 116 -3.61 -14.76 -5.84
CA ASN A 116 -4.65 -13.90 -6.37
C ASN A 116 -4.13 -13.06 -7.56
N ILE A 117 -2.94 -12.47 -7.44
CA ILE A 117 -2.32 -11.69 -8.53
C ILE A 117 -2.09 -12.55 -9.78
N LYS A 118 -1.65 -13.78 -9.63
CA LYS A 118 -1.44 -14.71 -10.75
C LYS A 118 -2.72 -14.99 -11.55
N LYS A 119 -3.89 -14.76 -10.94
CA LYS A 119 -5.20 -14.96 -11.58
C LYS A 119 -5.74 -13.72 -12.28
N PHE A 120 -5.05 -12.59 -12.19
CA PHE A 120 -5.49 -11.38 -12.88
C PHE A 120 -5.42 -11.58 -14.39
N PRO A 121 -6.42 -11.08 -15.12
CA PRO A 121 -6.39 -11.13 -16.58
C PRO A 121 -5.13 -10.46 -17.14
N SER A 122 -4.50 -11.11 -18.12
CA SER A 122 -3.24 -10.64 -18.70
C SER A 122 -3.36 -9.30 -19.45
N ASN A 123 -4.59 -8.91 -19.82
CA ASN A 123 -4.89 -7.63 -20.47
C ASN A 123 -5.06 -6.47 -19.48
N PHE A 124 -5.00 -6.73 -18.15
CA PHE A 124 -5.02 -5.66 -17.16
C PHE A 124 -3.66 -4.96 -17.09
N ASP A 125 -3.67 -3.63 -17.08
CA ASP A 125 -2.47 -2.81 -16.87
C ASP A 125 -2.16 -2.77 -15.36
N THR A 126 -1.46 -3.80 -14.89
CA THR A 126 -1.15 -3.98 -13.47
C THR A 126 0.21 -3.40 -13.11
N SER A 127 0.31 -2.75 -11.96
CA SER A 127 1.55 -2.22 -11.40
C SER A 127 1.58 -2.36 -9.88
N PHE A 128 2.77 -2.56 -9.31
CA PHE A 128 2.99 -2.42 -7.88
C PHE A 128 3.20 -0.94 -7.55
N GLN A 129 2.44 -0.41 -6.61
CA GLN A 129 2.60 0.94 -6.09
C GLN A 129 3.22 0.87 -4.71
N TRP A 130 4.48 1.25 -4.62
CA TRP A 130 5.24 1.24 -3.39
C TRP A 130 5.19 2.61 -2.69
N THR A 131 5.05 2.58 -1.35
CA THR A 131 5.05 3.79 -0.53
C THR A 131 6.27 3.80 0.37
N CYS A 132 7.10 4.83 0.24
CA CYS A 132 8.32 5.03 1.01
C CYS A 132 7.99 5.40 2.46
N SER A 133 8.22 4.47 3.37
CA SER A 133 8.26 4.67 4.82
C SER A 133 9.61 4.20 5.37
N ASN A 134 9.88 4.37 6.66
CA ASN A 134 11.10 3.81 7.25
C ASN A 134 11.18 2.29 7.09
N VAL A 135 10.09 1.56 7.31
CA VAL A 135 10.11 0.10 7.19
C VAL A 135 10.11 -0.37 5.76
N SER A 136 9.28 0.22 4.89
CA SER A 136 9.27 -0.16 3.48
C SER A 136 10.60 0.18 2.78
N MET A 137 11.27 1.24 3.20
CA MET A 137 12.60 1.59 2.71
C MET A 137 13.65 0.57 3.19
N PHE A 138 13.57 0.13 4.45
CA PHE A 138 14.47 -0.91 4.96
C PHE A 138 14.36 -2.22 4.17
N TYR A 139 13.14 -2.62 3.80
CA TYR A 139 12.87 -3.84 3.04
C TYR A 139 12.78 -3.63 1.52
N LEU A 140 13.16 -2.47 1.00
CA LEU A 140 12.97 -2.12 -0.41
C LEU A 140 13.66 -3.11 -1.36
N VAL A 141 14.94 -3.40 -1.09
CA VAL A 141 15.75 -4.25 -1.97
C VAL A 141 15.17 -5.66 -2.04
N ASP A 142 14.83 -6.25 -0.89
CA ASP A 142 14.21 -7.57 -0.82
C ASP A 142 12.83 -7.57 -1.50
N THR A 143 12.03 -6.53 -1.25
CA THR A 143 10.70 -6.36 -1.85
C THR A 143 10.80 -6.28 -3.37
N TYR A 144 11.67 -5.43 -3.89
CA TYR A 144 11.86 -5.25 -5.33
C TYR A 144 12.33 -6.55 -5.98
N LYS A 145 13.40 -7.17 -5.46
CA LYS A 145 13.97 -8.41 -6.02
C LYS A 145 12.98 -9.56 -6.01
N LEU A 146 12.23 -9.75 -4.91
CA LEU A 146 11.24 -10.83 -4.83
C LEU A 146 10.08 -10.61 -5.80
N LEU A 147 9.52 -9.41 -5.85
CA LEU A 147 8.41 -9.10 -6.75
C LEU A 147 8.82 -9.18 -8.22
N ARG A 148 10.01 -8.69 -8.58
CA ARG A 148 10.54 -8.83 -9.95
C ARG A 148 10.78 -10.28 -10.34
N LYS A 149 11.17 -11.13 -9.40
CA LYS A 149 11.34 -12.57 -9.62
C LYS A 149 10.00 -13.29 -9.82
N GLN A 150 8.99 -12.96 -8.99
CA GLN A 150 7.69 -13.64 -9.02
C GLN A 150 6.76 -13.10 -10.12
N PHE A 151 6.86 -11.81 -10.43
CA PHE A 151 5.99 -11.08 -11.35
C PHE A 151 6.79 -10.17 -12.28
N PRO A 152 7.59 -10.74 -13.21
CA PRO A 152 8.53 -9.98 -14.03
C PRO A 152 7.85 -8.94 -14.94
N ASP A 153 6.61 -9.19 -15.33
CA ASP A 153 5.86 -8.33 -16.25
C ASP A 153 5.11 -7.19 -15.56
N ILE A 154 5.00 -7.23 -14.22
CA ILE A 154 4.32 -6.18 -13.44
C ILE A 154 5.32 -5.07 -13.14
N ARG A 155 4.99 -3.84 -13.55
CA ARG A 155 5.83 -2.66 -13.29
C ARG A 155 5.84 -2.31 -11.81
N PHE A 156 6.99 -1.84 -11.33
CA PHE A 156 7.14 -1.30 -9.97
C PHE A 156 7.15 0.23 -10.05
N LEU A 157 6.25 0.88 -9.30
CA LEU A 157 6.10 2.33 -9.29
C LEU A 157 6.48 2.89 -7.92
N PHE A 158 7.40 3.85 -7.95
CA PHE A 158 7.82 4.63 -6.80
C PHE A 158 7.04 5.95 -6.85
N GLU A 159 5.91 6.07 -6.16
CA GLU A 159 5.03 7.23 -6.33
C GLU A 159 4.74 7.99 -5.04
N ASN A 160 4.88 7.35 -3.88
CA ASN A 160 4.47 7.93 -2.61
C ASN A 160 5.57 7.87 -1.55
N HIS A 161 5.51 8.81 -0.60
CA HIS A 161 6.34 8.77 0.60
C HIS A 161 5.54 9.25 1.82
N VAL A 162 5.87 8.69 2.98
CA VAL A 162 5.23 9.02 4.24
C VAL A 162 5.93 10.23 4.85
N THR A 163 5.18 11.32 5.00
CA THR A 163 5.60 12.51 5.74
C THR A 163 4.97 12.55 7.13
N GLU A 164 3.74 12.07 7.23
CA GLU A 164 2.98 11.98 8.47
C GLU A 164 2.34 10.58 8.61
N PRO A 165 2.39 9.98 9.80
CA PRO A 165 3.10 10.51 10.97
C PRO A 165 4.63 10.47 10.79
N TYR A 166 5.33 11.52 11.22
CA TYR A 166 6.76 11.70 10.93
C TYR A 166 7.65 10.54 11.43
N TYR A 167 7.29 9.89 12.55
CA TYR A 167 8.03 8.71 13.04
C TYR A 167 8.01 7.52 12.08
N MET A 168 7.13 7.51 11.07
CA MET A 168 7.08 6.50 9.99
C MET A 168 7.85 6.93 8.73
N SER A 169 8.33 8.17 8.67
CA SER A 169 9.10 8.65 7.51
C SER A 169 10.42 7.89 7.34
N ALA A 170 10.85 7.69 6.11
CA ALA A 170 12.17 7.11 5.80
C ALA A 170 13.34 7.94 6.37
N GLN A 171 13.14 9.24 6.61
CA GLN A 171 14.11 10.10 7.30
C GLN A 171 14.39 9.64 8.74
N ASN A 172 13.47 8.85 9.31
CA ASN A 172 13.55 8.31 10.66
C ASN A 172 14.21 6.92 10.72
N LEU A 173 15.16 6.66 9.85
CA LEU A 173 16.07 5.52 9.92
C LEU A 173 17.43 5.99 10.47
N PRO A 174 18.15 5.15 11.23
CA PRO A 174 19.53 5.41 11.62
C PRO A 174 20.44 5.61 10.41
N SER A 175 21.43 6.52 10.51
CA SER A 175 22.33 6.85 9.39
C SER A 175 23.05 5.65 8.82
N SER A 176 23.57 4.75 9.68
CA SER A 176 24.24 3.52 9.23
C SER A 176 23.30 2.56 8.45
N ILE A 177 22.01 2.53 8.80
CA ILE A 177 21.02 1.77 8.06
C ILE A 177 20.73 2.42 6.70
N LYS A 178 20.62 3.75 6.65
CA LYS A 178 20.42 4.49 5.40
C LYS A 178 21.56 4.27 4.41
N GLU A 179 22.79 4.33 4.90
CA GLU A 179 24.01 4.06 4.10
C GLU A 179 23.96 2.64 3.52
N LYS A 180 23.70 1.64 4.37
CA LYS A 180 23.58 0.25 3.94
C LYS A 180 22.52 0.08 2.85
N ILE A 181 21.32 0.64 3.04
CA ILE A 181 20.24 0.57 2.05
C ILE A 181 20.70 1.20 0.72
N SER A 182 21.33 2.38 0.79
CA SER A 182 21.81 3.09 -0.40
C SER A 182 22.82 2.27 -1.19
N ASP A 183 23.74 1.58 -0.50
CA ASP A 183 24.77 0.73 -1.12
C ASP A 183 24.19 -0.56 -1.73
N GLU A 184 23.09 -1.06 -1.19
CA GLU A 184 22.43 -2.30 -1.65
C GLU A 184 21.48 -2.09 -2.85
N ILE A 185 21.11 -0.86 -3.17
CA ILE A 185 20.24 -0.55 -4.31
C ILE A 185 21.03 -0.72 -5.61
N ASP A 186 20.74 -1.78 -6.35
CA ASP A 186 21.37 -2.17 -7.62
C ASP A 186 20.40 -2.10 -8.82
N PHE A 187 19.29 -1.36 -8.68
CA PHE A 187 18.24 -1.19 -9.68
C PHE A 187 17.85 0.28 -9.82
N GLU A 188 17.16 0.59 -10.90
CA GLU A 188 16.69 1.95 -11.15
C GLU A 188 15.57 2.34 -10.16
N ILE A 189 15.84 3.39 -9.40
CA ILE A 189 14.88 4.05 -8.50
C ILE A 189 14.99 5.57 -8.71
N ASP A 190 13.88 6.30 -8.57
CA ASP A 190 13.94 7.76 -8.58
C ASP A 190 14.86 8.25 -7.44
N PRO A 191 15.93 8.97 -7.76
CA PRO A 191 16.89 9.49 -6.79
C PRO A 191 16.23 10.31 -5.67
N PHE A 192 15.03 10.82 -5.90
CA PHE A 192 14.25 11.53 -4.89
C PHE A 192 14.12 10.70 -3.61
N TYR A 193 13.80 9.39 -3.69
CA TYR A 193 13.54 8.57 -2.50
C TYR A 193 14.79 8.31 -1.67
N VAL A 194 15.93 8.05 -2.33
CA VAL A 194 17.22 7.92 -1.67
C VAL A 194 17.62 9.25 -1.02
N ASN A 195 17.56 10.34 -1.77
CA ASN A 195 17.89 11.68 -1.26
C ASN A 195 16.92 12.11 -0.12
N TYR A 196 15.64 11.76 -0.22
CA TYR A 196 14.66 12.04 0.82
C TYR A 196 15.02 11.38 2.15
N MET A 197 15.49 10.14 2.12
CA MET A 197 15.93 9.40 3.30
C MET A 197 17.06 10.13 4.05
N PHE A 198 17.97 10.81 3.33
CA PHE A 198 19.11 11.53 3.91
C PHE A 198 18.83 13.00 4.26
N LYS A 199 17.68 13.58 3.93
CA LYS A 199 17.38 15.00 4.20
C LYS A 199 17.48 15.39 5.68
N LYS A 200 17.20 14.45 6.58
CA LYS A 200 17.27 14.65 8.04
C LYS A 200 17.77 13.38 8.73
N ASP A 201 18.37 13.55 9.89
CA ASP A 201 18.56 12.50 10.86
C ASP A 201 17.37 12.52 11.86
N GLY A 202 16.29 11.88 11.46
CA GLY A 202 15.08 11.81 12.27
C GLY A 202 15.14 10.75 13.37
N TRP A 203 16.13 9.84 13.33
CA TRP A 203 16.22 8.76 14.30
C TRP A 203 16.46 9.26 15.72
N SER A 204 17.35 10.22 15.92
CA SER A 204 17.64 10.82 17.21
C SER A 204 16.40 11.46 17.86
N GLU A 205 15.47 11.98 17.04
CA GLU A 205 14.25 12.63 17.54
C GLU A 205 13.06 11.67 17.72
N LYS A 206 12.91 10.70 16.84
CA LYS A 206 11.67 9.90 16.69
C LYS A 206 11.87 8.39 16.72
N GLY A 207 13.10 7.91 16.86
CA GLY A 207 13.37 6.48 16.90
C GLY A 207 12.66 5.77 18.05
N GLU A 208 12.69 6.36 19.25
CA GLU A 208 11.95 5.83 20.39
C GLU A 208 10.43 5.84 20.16
N THR A 209 9.89 6.91 19.60
CA THR A 209 8.46 7.01 19.24
C THR A 209 8.06 5.90 18.27
N PHE A 210 8.90 5.64 17.27
CA PHE A 210 8.67 4.57 16.30
C PHE A 210 8.65 3.18 16.95
N ILE A 211 9.63 2.88 17.82
CA ILE A 211 9.69 1.60 18.55
C ILE A 211 8.46 1.43 19.46
N ASN A 212 8.07 2.48 20.18
CA ASN A 212 6.88 2.46 21.03
C ASN A 212 5.61 2.24 20.21
N TYR A 213 5.50 2.86 19.02
CA TYR A 213 4.39 2.62 18.10
C TYR A 213 4.29 1.15 17.69
N LEU A 214 5.41 0.52 17.31
CA LEU A 214 5.43 -0.90 16.97
C LEU A 214 5.02 -1.80 18.15
N ASN A 215 5.49 -1.48 19.36
CA ASN A 215 5.12 -2.21 20.57
C ASN A 215 3.61 -2.08 20.89
N ASP A 216 3.02 -0.92 20.67
CA ASP A 216 1.59 -0.70 20.88
C ASP A 216 0.73 -1.38 19.81
N LEU A 217 1.21 -1.39 18.55
CA LEU A 217 0.57 -2.21 17.50
C LEU A 217 0.56 -3.69 17.85
N ASP A 218 1.67 -4.21 18.37
CA ASP A 218 1.76 -5.61 18.80
C ASP A 218 0.76 -5.95 19.90
N LYS A 219 0.59 -5.08 20.89
CA LYS A 219 -0.40 -5.26 21.95
C LYS A 219 -1.82 -5.28 21.37
N ALA A 220 -2.13 -4.32 20.50
CA ALA A 220 -3.46 -4.16 19.93
C ALA A 220 -3.83 -5.31 18.97
N ARG A 221 -2.86 -5.79 18.19
CA ARG A 221 -3.05 -6.82 17.15
C ARG A 221 -2.70 -8.23 17.60
N LYS A 222 -2.12 -8.39 18.82
CA LYS A 222 -1.55 -9.66 19.33
C LYS A 222 -0.50 -10.23 18.37
N THR A 223 0.36 -9.36 17.84
CA THR A 223 1.45 -9.67 16.93
C THR A 223 2.81 -9.54 17.64
N ASN A 224 3.90 -9.72 16.89
CA ASN A 224 5.25 -9.51 17.38
C ASN A 224 6.14 -8.94 16.26
N TRP A 225 6.36 -7.63 16.28
CA TRP A 225 7.13 -6.97 15.25
C TRP A 225 8.59 -7.45 15.17
N ARG A 226 9.19 -7.84 16.30
CA ARG A 226 10.57 -8.36 16.33
C ARG A 226 10.72 -9.67 15.56
N LYS A 227 9.66 -10.48 15.52
CA LYS A 227 9.62 -11.68 14.69
C LYS A 227 9.30 -11.35 13.23
N SER A 228 8.30 -10.53 13.01
CA SER A 228 7.82 -10.22 11.66
C SER A 228 8.77 -9.32 10.88
N LEU A 229 9.49 -8.43 11.57
CA LEU A 229 10.48 -7.50 11.04
C LEU A 229 11.89 -7.84 11.54
N CYS A 230 12.25 -9.13 11.55
CA CYS A 230 13.47 -9.61 12.20
C CYS A 230 14.76 -8.99 11.63
N GLY A 231 14.78 -8.62 10.35
CA GLY A 231 15.91 -7.91 9.74
C GLY A 231 16.09 -6.52 10.34
N LEU A 232 15.00 -5.76 10.43
CA LEU A 232 14.99 -4.43 11.04
C LEU A 232 15.35 -4.50 12.53
N GLU A 233 14.79 -5.46 13.26
CA GLU A 233 15.09 -5.68 14.68
C GLU A 233 16.59 -5.88 14.91
N LYS A 234 17.22 -6.79 14.15
CA LYS A 234 18.65 -7.06 14.24
C LYS A 234 19.50 -5.83 13.91
N ALA A 235 19.10 -5.07 12.87
CA ALA A 235 19.80 -3.85 12.50
C ALA A 235 19.72 -2.77 13.59
N LEU A 236 18.56 -2.62 14.24
CA LEU A 236 18.36 -1.66 15.33
C LEU A 236 19.05 -2.10 16.64
N SER A 237 19.03 -3.41 16.96
CA SER A 237 19.67 -3.93 18.18
C SER A 237 21.20 -3.85 18.15
N GLY A 238 21.79 -3.80 16.95
CA GLY A 238 23.23 -3.57 16.77
C GLY A 238 23.68 -2.12 16.96
N LEU A 239 22.72 -1.20 17.10
CA LEU A 239 23.00 0.20 17.37
C LEU A 239 23.01 0.40 18.88
N THR A 240 24.16 0.72 19.45
CA THR A 240 24.23 1.29 20.79
C THR A 240 23.43 2.58 20.78
N LEU A 241 22.35 2.62 21.55
CA LEU A 241 21.64 3.87 21.84
C LEU A 241 22.63 4.76 22.62
N SER A 242 23.36 5.60 21.88
CA SER A 242 24.28 6.58 22.43
C SER A 242 23.53 7.87 22.75
#